data_593f261fcfdf500c1fb16778b3017bcb
#
_entry.id   593f261fcfdf500c1fb16778b3017bcb
#
_cell.length_a   1.000
_cell.length_b   1.000
_cell.length_c   1.000
_cell.angle_alpha   90.00
_cell.angle_beta   90.00
_cell.angle_gamma   90.00
#
_symmetry.space_group_name_H-M   'P 1'
#
loop_
_entity.id
_entity.type
_entity.pdbx_description
1 polymer ?
#
loop_
_entity_poly.entity_id
_entity_poly.type
_entity_poly.pdbx_seq_one_letter_code
_entity_poly.pdbx_strand_id
1 'polypeptide(L)'
;FSGSFVTYGRAKFLVTGTGMDTEMGKIAALLKGTQEKKTPLQVSLDQFGRKLSIGILAICAVLFGVSVVLRGENVMNAFLFAVALAVAAIPEALSSIVTIVLSFGTQKMAKENAIIRKLQAVEGLGSVSVICSDKTGTLTQNKMTVQKLYVGGKVIPAREADFHDPVQEPLLRSALLCSDATVNENGEVGDPTETALVRLGEDHGFDEEATRAQWPRLTEIPFDSDRKLMSTVHRFSGGT
;
A
#
# COMPACT_ATOMS: atom_id res chain seq x y z
N PHE A 1 -15.85 -4.09 -14.66
CA PHE A 1 -16.09 -3.04 -13.67
C PHE A 1 -15.18 -1.85 -13.95
N SER A 2 -15.62 -0.64 -13.63
CA SER A 2 -14.80 0.57 -13.72
C SER A 2 -13.60 0.49 -12.78
N GLY A 3 -12.44 1.01 -13.20
CA GLY A 3 -11.21 1.00 -12.40
C GLY A 3 -10.30 -0.22 -12.63
N SER A 4 -10.65 -1.10 -13.57
CA SER A 4 -9.79 -2.20 -14.02
C SER A 4 -9.06 -1.83 -15.31
N PHE A 5 -7.87 -2.39 -15.49
CA PHE A 5 -7.14 -2.26 -16.75
C PHE A 5 -7.58 -3.36 -17.72
N VAL A 6 -7.72 -3.00 -19.00
CA VAL A 6 -7.92 -3.98 -20.08
C VAL A 6 -6.54 -4.48 -20.49
N THR A 7 -6.27 -5.76 -20.22
CA THR A 7 -4.98 -6.38 -20.54
C THR A 7 -4.99 -7.07 -21.89
N TYR A 8 -6.18 -7.48 -22.37
CA TYR A 8 -6.32 -8.20 -23.65
C TYR A 8 -7.75 -8.09 -24.19
N GLY A 9 -7.90 -8.19 -25.52
CA GLY A 9 -9.16 -8.34 -26.23
C GLY A 9 -9.90 -7.02 -26.49
N ARG A 10 -11.12 -7.15 -27.05
CA ARG A 10 -12.04 -6.06 -27.36
C ARG A 10 -13.40 -6.35 -26.78
N ALA A 11 -14.03 -5.37 -26.20
CA ALA A 11 -15.38 -5.48 -25.65
C ALA A 11 -16.24 -4.26 -25.98
N LYS A 12 -17.56 -4.46 -25.99
CA LYS A 12 -18.54 -3.37 -25.94
C LYS A 12 -19.20 -3.43 -24.57
N PHE A 13 -19.41 -2.27 -23.97
CA PHE A 13 -20.07 -2.19 -22.67
C PHE A 13 -21.14 -1.11 -22.68
N LEU A 14 -22.16 -1.34 -21.87
CA LEU A 14 -23.23 -0.37 -21.61
C LEU A 14 -22.99 0.23 -20.23
N VAL A 15 -22.92 1.57 -20.17
CA VAL A 15 -22.82 2.29 -18.90
C VAL A 15 -24.20 2.26 -18.23
N THR A 16 -24.29 1.61 -17.06
CA THR A 16 -25.53 1.47 -16.29
C THR A 16 -25.57 2.37 -15.06
N GLY A 17 -24.44 2.93 -14.63
CA GLY A 17 -24.33 3.85 -13.51
C GLY A 17 -23.08 4.69 -13.62
N THR A 18 -23.10 5.88 -13.02
CA THR A 18 -21.97 6.81 -12.99
C THR A 18 -21.70 7.33 -11.58
N GLY A 19 -20.49 7.83 -11.31
CA GLY A 19 -20.14 8.42 -10.02
C GLY A 19 -20.36 7.47 -8.85
N MET A 20 -21.14 7.88 -7.87
CA MET A 20 -21.41 7.12 -6.65
C MET A 20 -22.30 5.89 -6.85
N ASP A 21 -23.01 5.80 -7.97
CA ASP A 21 -23.86 4.64 -8.31
C ASP A 21 -23.07 3.48 -8.92
N THR A 22 -21.79 3.68 -9.19
CA THR A 22 -20.87 2.62 -9.62
C THR A 22 -20.42 1.76 -8.45
N GLU A 23 -19.90 0.55 -8.71
CA GLU A 23 -19.32 -0.30 -7.65
C GLU A 23 -18.13 0.40 -6.95
N MET A 24 -17.31 1.14 -7.68
CA MET A 24 -16.25 1.97 -7.09
C MET A 24 -16.82 3.09 -6.22
N GLY A 25 -17.95 3.68 -6.63
CA GLY A 25 -18.67 4.68 -5.83
C GLY A 25 -19.19 4.11 -4.52
N LYS A 26 -19.74 2.90 -4.54
CA LYS A 26 -20.20 2.19 -3.32
C LYS A 26 -19.02 1.92 -2.36
N ILE A 27 -17.87 1.48 -2.88
CA ILE A 27 -16.64 1.28 -2.08
C ILE A 27 -16.19 2.61 -1.47
N ALA A 28 -16.16 3.70 -2.26
CA ALA A 28 -15.81 5.02 -1.78
C ALA A 28 -16.75 5.52 -0.68
N ALA A 29 -18.06 5.24 -0.80
CA ALA A 29 -19.05 5.57 0.23
C ALA A 29 -18.79 4.81 1.54
N LEU A 30 -18.49 3.52 1.47
CA LEU A 30 -18.13 2.70 2.64
C LEU A 30 -16.87 3.24 3.33
N LEU A 31 -15.83 3.60 2.57
CA LEU A 31 -14.61 4.19 3.11
C LEU A 31 -14.85 5.55 3.77
N LYS A 32 -15.68 6.40 3.15
CA LYS A 32 -16.04 7.72 3.68
C LYS A 32 -16.88 7.64 4.95
N GLY A 33 -17.70 6.59 5.09
CA GLY A 33 -18.53 6.35 6.29
C GLY A 33 -17.73 5.83 7.49
N THR A 34 -16.47 5.46 7.32
CA THR A 34 -15.62 4.99 8.42
C THR A 34 -15.21 6.18 9.31
N GLN A 35 -15.80 6.24 10.51
CA GLN A 35 -15.42 7.27 11.51
C GLN A 35 -13.98 7.06 11.97
N GLU A 36 -13.23 8.15 12.01
CA GLU A 36 -11.88 8.14 12.59
C GLU A 36 -11.97 7.89 14.10
N LYS A 37 -11.46 6.76 14.54
CA LYS A 37 -11.34 6.48 15.97
C LYS A 37 -10.18 7.28 16.55
N LYS A 38 -10.38 7.83 17.78
CA LYS A 38 -9.30 8.48 18.52
C LYS A 38 -8.21 7.46 18.82
N THR A 39 -6.97 7.90 18.76
CA THR A 39 -5.82 7.06 19.14
C THR A 39 -5.80 6.82 20.67
N PRO A 40 -5.14 5.77 21.16
CA PRO A 40 -4.99 5.52 22.59
C PRO A 40 -4.39 6.71 23.34
N LEU A 41 -3.42 7.40 22.74
CA LEU A 41 -2.82 8.61 23.32
C LEU A 41 -3.84 9.75 23.45
N GLN A 42 -4.63 10.00 22.39
CA GLN A 42 -5.67 11.04 22.44
C GLN A 42 -6.69 10.77 23.55
N VAL A 43 -7.13 9.50 23.70
CA VAL A 43 -8.04 9.12 24.77
C VAL A 43 -7.41 9.35 26.15
N SER A 44 -6.14 8.97 26.32
CA SER A 44 -5.40 9.17 27.58
C SER A 44 -5.20 10.64 27.91
N LEU A 45 -4.87 11.46 26.91
CA LEU A 45 -4.72 12.92 27.09
C LEU A 45 -6.05 13.58 27.42
N ASP A 46 -7.15 13.21 26.76
CA ASP A 46 -8.48 13.73 27.08
C ASP A 46 -8.87 13.38 28.52
N GLN A 47 -8.62 12.14 28.98
CA GLN A 47 -8.89 11.72 30.34
C GLN A 47 -8.02 12.46 31.37
N PHE A 48 -6.73 12.60 31.06
CA PHE A 48 -5.81 13.37 31.91
C PHE A 48 -6.25 14.82 32.02
N GLY A 49 -6.53 15.48 30.90
CA GLY A 49 -7.00 16.87 30.88
C GLY A 49 -8.29 17.06 31.69
N ARG A 50 -9.25 16.13 31.54
CA ARG A 50 -10.50 16.18 32.32
C ARG A 50 -10.27 16.04 33.83
N LYS A 51 -9.45 15.07 34.26
CA LYS A 51 -9.12 14.86 35.66
C LYS A 51 -8.40 16.08 36.24
N LEU A 52 -7.44 16.62 35.49
CA LEU A 52 -6.69 17.82 35.89
C LEU A 52 -7.61 19.02 36.01
N SER A 53 -8.48 19.26 35.05
CA SER A 53 -9.45 20.39 35.11
C SER A 53 -10.38 20.31 36.32
N ILE A 54 -10.89 19.13 36.65
CA ILE A 54 -11.70 18.90 37.83
C ILE A 54 -10.91 19.23 39.12
N GLY A 55 -9.65 18.74 39.18
CA GLY A 55 -8.76 19.01 40.32
C GLY A 55 -8.48 20.51 40.51
N ILE A 56 -8.16 21.23 39.42
CA ILE A 56 -7.92 22.67 39.42
C ILE A 56 -9.16 23.41 39.90
N LEU A 57 -10.34 23.08 39.35
CA LEU A 57 -11.60 23.73 39.76
C LEU A 57 -11.90 23.50 41.25
N ALA A 58 -11.66 22.30 41.76
CA ALA A 58 -11.83 22.00 43.17
C ALA A 58 -10.89 22.86 44.08
N ILE A 59 -9.61 22.94 43.69
CA ILE A 59 -8.62 23.76 44.41
C ILE A 59 -9.02 25.23 44.35
N CYS A 60 -9.40 25.77 43.20
CA CYS A 60 -9.85 27.16 43.06
C CYS A 60 -11.09 27.45 43.91
N ALA A 61 -12.04 26.53 43.95
CA ALA A 61 -13.25 26.68 44.79
C ALA A 61 -12.90 26.70 46.28
N VAL A 62 -12.00 25.84 46.72
CA VAL A 62 -11.53 25.85 48.13
C VAL A 62 -10.81 27.15 48.46
N LEU A 63 -9.87 27.59 47.62
CA LEU A 63 -9.13 28.84 47.82
C LEU A 63 -10.04 30.05 47.80
N PHE A 64 -11.03 30.11 46.90
CA PHE A 64 -12.06 31.14 46.88
C PHE A 64 -12.84 31.17 48.18
N GLY A 65 -13.32 30.02 48.67
CA GLY A 65 -14.04 29.93 49.94
C GLY A 65 -13.19 30.36 51.13
N VAL A 66 -11.94 29.96 51.21
CA VAL A 66 -10.99 30.36 52.25
C VAL A 66 -10.74 31.87 52.22
N SER A 67 -10.53 32.48 51.05
CA SER A 67 -10.31 33.92 50.90
C SER A 67 -11.52 34.73 51.35
N VAL A 68 -12.72 34.33 50.99
CA VAL A 68 -13.93 35.04 51.36
C VAL A 68 -14.30 34.85 52.86
N VAL A 69 -14.27 33.56 53.33
CA VAL A 69 -14.80 33.27 54.71
C VAL A 69 -13.76 33.47 55.74
N LEU A 70 -12.52 33.11 55.58
CA LEU A 70 -11.49 33.20 56.64
C LEU A 70 -10.70 34.50 56.59
N ARG A 71 -10.47 35.07 55.38
CA ARG A 71 -9.72 36.33 55.26
C ARG A 71 -10.59 37.57 55.14
N GLY A 72 -11.91 37.43 54.93
CA GLY A 72 -12.82 38.53 54.76
C GLY A 72 -12.54 39.42 53.53
N GLU A 73 -11.90 38.84 52.53
CA GLU A 73 -11.59 39.56 51.29
C GLU A 73 -12.85 39.87 50.48
N ASN A 74 -12.76 40.96 49.70
CA ASN A 74 -13.83 41.28 48.77
C ASN A 74 -14.08 40.14 47.79
N VAL A 75 -15.34 39.67 47.65
CA VAL A 75 -15.75 38.54 46.79
C VAL A 75 -15.26 38.72 45.39
N MET A 76 -15.26 39.96 44.84
CA MET A 76 -14.78 40.20 43.47
C MET A 76 -13.27 39.93 43.33
N ASN A 77 -12.47 40.35 44.32
CA ASN A 77 -11.02 40.14 44.30
C ASN A 77 -10.68 38.67 44.48
N ALA A 78 -11.35 37.96 45.40
CA ALA A 78 -11.19 36.53 45.58
C ALA A 78 -11.59 35.75 44.32
N PHE A 79 -12.64 36.15 43.63
CA PHE A 79 -13.07 35.54 42.35
C PHE A 79 -12.04 35.76 41.24
N LEU A 80 -11.56 37.00 41.06
CA LEU A 80 -10.53 37.31 40.06
C LEU A 80 -9.24 36.52 40.32
N PHE A 81 -8.84 36.38 41.58
CA PHE A 81 -7.69 35.55 41.94
C PHE A 81 -7.90 34.09 41.63
N ALA A 82 -9.07 33.52 41.95
CA ALA A 82 -9.38 32.14 41.64
C ALA A 82 -9.40 31.87 40.11
N VAL A 83 -9.94 32.79 39.30
CA VAL A 83 -9.92 32.71 37.83
C VAL A 83 -8.51 32.80 37.29
N ALA A 84 -7.70 33.75 37.78
CA ALA A 84 -6.31 33.90 37.37
C ALA A 84 -5.50 32.60 37.64
N LEU A 85 -5.71 32.01 38.84
CA LEU A 85 -5.09 30.74 39.21
C LEU A 85 -5.55 29.60 38.32
N ALA A 86 -6.85 29.52 38.01
CA ALA A 86 -7.40 28.50 37.13
C ALA A 86 -6.76 28.56 35.71
N VAL A 87 -6.65 29.77 35.15
CA VAL A 87 -6.00 30.00 33.84
C VAL A 87 -4.51 29.64 33.89
N ALA A 88 -3.78 30.08 34.93
CA ALA A 88 -2.35 29.78 35.07
C ALA A 88 -2.06 28.29 35.25
N ALA A 89 -3.00 27.51 35.76
CA ALA A 89 -2.84 26.06 35.97
C ALA A 89 -3.13 25.21 34.73
N ILE A 90 -3.62 25.79 33.63
CA ILE A 90 -3.88 25.08 32.41
C ILE A 90 -2.54 24.79 31.72
N PRO A 91 -2.20 23.49 31.45
CA PRO A 91 -0.94 23.13 30.81
C PRO A 91 -1.02 23.32 29.29
N GLU A 92 -0.99 24.56 28.80
CA GLU A 92 -1.11 24.90 27.38
C GLU A 92 0.00 24.26 26.52
N ALA A 93 1.18 24.04 27.09
CA ALA A 93 2.30 23.45 26.42
C ALA A 93 2.14 21.95 26.10
N LEU A 94 1.20 21.25 26.74
CA LEU A 94 1.08 19.78 26.60
C LEU A 94 0.77 19.35 25.16
N SER A 95 -0.20 19.98 24.51
CA SER A 95 -0.56 19.67 23.12
C SER A 95 0.56 19.99 22.15
N SER A 96 1.30 21.08 22.39
CA SER A 96 2.44 21.49 21.57
C SER A 96 3.59 20.49 21.69
N ILE A 97 3.90 20.05 22.91
CA ILE A 97 4.96 19.05 23.16
C ILE A 97 4.61 17.73 22.47
N VAL A 98 3.38 17.25 22.59
CA VAL A 98 2.93 16.02 21.92
C VAL A 98 3.07 16.15 20.40
N THR A 99 2.65 17.27 19.83
CA THR A 99 2.77 17.53 18.39
C THR A 99 4.24 17.53 17.93
N ILE A 100 5.13 18.15 18.69
CA ILE A 100 6.57 18.19 18.40
C ILE A 100 7.16 16.78 18.45
N VAL A 101 6.86 15.97 19.46
CA VAL A 101 7.34 14.60 19.59
C VAL A 101 6.87 13.72 18.44
N LEU A 102 5.58 13.81 18.09
CA LEU A 102 5.02 13.07 16.94
C LEU A 102 5.66 13.54 15.61
N SER A 103 5.99 14.81 15.47
CA SER A 103 6.67 15.37 14.32
C SER A 103 8.08 14.78 14.15
N PHE A 104 8.84 14.65 15.23
CA PHE A 104 10.15 13.95 15.19
C PHE A 104 10.01 12.49 14.80
N GLY A 105 8.99 11.79 15.32
CA GLY A 105 8.68 10.42 14.92
C GLY A 105 8.39 10.32 13.43
N THR A 106 7.56 11.22 12.90
CA THR A 106 7.24 11.29 11.47
C THR A 106 8.49 11.54 10.61
N GLN A 107 9.36 12.46 11.04
CA GLN A 107 10.60 12.76 10.32
C GLN A 107 11.54 11.55 10.28
N LYS A 108 11.64 10.79 11.37
CA LYS A 108 12.43 9.56 11.42
C LYS A 108 11.87 8.50 10.48
N MET A 109 10.55 8.32 10.45
CA MET A 109 9.88 7.37 9.55
C MET A 109 10.03 7.77 8.08
N ALA A 110 9.98 9.06 7.76
CA ALA A 110 10.20 9.57 6.41
C ALA A 110 11.61 9.24 5.89
N LYS A 111 12.62 9.22 6.76
CA LYS A 111 13.99 8.80 6.40
C LYS A 111 14.08 7.31 6.04
N GLU A 112 13.16 6.50 6.57
CA GLU A 112 13.02 5.09 6.24
C GLU A 112 11.97 4.84 5.12
N ASN A 113 11.70 5.87 4.29
CA ASN A 113 10.74 5.84 3.18
C ASN A 113 9.30 5.55 3.58
N ALA A 114 8.92 5.70 4.85
CA ALA A 114 7.56 5.56 5.32
C ALA A 114 6.83 6.90 5.26
N ILE A 115 5.81 7.02 4.39
CA ILE A 115 5.03 8.24 4.21
C ILE A 115 3.87 8.25 5.18
N ILE A 116 3.92 9.15 6.16
CA ILE A 116 2.87 9.35 7.16
C ILE A 116 1.97 10.52 6.75
N ARG A 117 0.69 10.26 6.58
CA ARG A 117 -0.31 11.29 6.23
C ARG A 117 -0.91 12.00 7.44
N LYS A 118 -0.93 11.35 8.61
CA LYS A 118 -1.49 11.89 9.86
C LYS A 118 -0.51 11.68 10.99
N LEU A 119 -0.17 12.73 11.73
CA LEU A 119 0.79 12.67 12.85
C LEU A 119 0.41 11.63 13.90
N GLN A 120 -0.89 11.50 14.18
CA GLN A 120 -1.40 10.56 15.17
C GLN A 120 -1.17 9.08 14.78
N ALA A 121 -0.97 8.79 13.48
CA ALA A 121 -0.69 7.42 13.02
C ALA A 121 0.67 6.89 13.51
N VAL A 122 1.63 7.79 13.80
CA VAL A 122 2.95 7.43 14.33
C VAL A 122 2.85 6.70 15.68
N GLU A 123 2.01 7.24 16.56
CA GLU A 123 1.76 6.63 17.87
C GLU A 123 1.03 5.29 17.74
N GLY A 124 0.01 5.23 16.86
CA GLY A 124 -0.74 4.01 16.61
C GLY A 124 0.16 2.86 16.15
N LEU A 125 1.16 3.13 15.30
CA LEU A 125 2.11 2.13 14.82
C LEU A 125 2.99 1.55 15.93
N GLY A 126 3.34 2.37 16.95
CA GLY A 126 4.13 1.91 18.10
C GLY A 126 3.38 0.99 19.06
N SER A 127 2.05 0.92 18.98
CA SER A 127 1.19 0.17 19.90
C SER A 127 0.45 -1.00 19.24
N VAL A 128 0.73 -1.31 17.98
CA VAL A 128 0.08 -2.44 17.29
C VAL A 128 0.55 -3.78 17.84
N SER A 129 -0.36 -4.71 18.04
CA SER A 129 -0.10 -6.08 18.46
C SER A 129 -0.25 -7.09 17.32
N VAL A 130 -0.90 -6.69 16.22
CA VAL A 130 -1.16 -7.53 15.05
C VAL A 130 -0.88 -6.74 13.79
N ILE A 131 -0.09 -7.32 12.89
CA ILE A 131 0.20 -6.77 11.57
C ILE A 131 -0.44 -7.68 10.52
N CYS A 132 -1.40 -7.13 9.77
CA CYS A 132 -2.00 -7.79 8.62
C CYS A 132 -1.37 -7.23 7.35
N SER A 133 -0.66 -8.08 6.61
CA SER A 133 0.02 -7.66 5.37
C SER A 133 -0.55 -8.41 4.18
N ASP A 134 -0.81 -7.70 3.09
CA ASP A 134 -1.05 -8.33 1.80
C ASP A 134 0.27 -8.88 1.24
N LYS A 135 0.18 -9.91 0.41
CA LYS A 135 1.35 -10.55 -0.20
C LYS A 135 1.86 -9.73 -1.37
N THR A 136 0.98 -9.47 -2.34
CA THR A 136 1.39 -8.96 -3.66
C THR A 136 1.64 -7.44 -3.63
N GLY A 137 2.84 -7.03 -4.03
CA GLY A 137 3.23 -5.61 -4.02
C GLY A 137 3.53 -5.03 -2.63
N THR A 138 3.46 -5.84 -1.55
CA THR A 138 3.81 -5.47 -0.18
C THR A 138 4.94 -6.33 0.35
N LEU A 139 4.73 -7.62 0.48
CA LEU A 139 5.80 -8.57 0.84
C LEU A 139 6.62 -8.99 -0.38
N THR A 140 6.07 -8.84 -1.57
CA THR A 140 6.73 -9.11 -2.84
C THR A 140 6.77 -7.83 -3.69
N GLN A 141 7.67 -7.78 -4.65
CA GLN A 141 7.84 -6.65 -5.55
C GLN A 141 6.85 -6.65 -6.73
N ASN A 142 5.87 -7.57 -6.76
CA ASN A 142 5.01 -7.82 -7.91
C ASN A 142 5.82 -8.08 -9.20
N LYS A 143 6.98 -8.69 -9.04
CA LYS A 143 7.91 -9.04 -10.12
C LYS A 143 8.23 -10.53 -10.03
N MET A 144 8.02 -11.23 -11.13
CA MET A 144 8.40 -12.63 -11.27
C MET A 144 9.80 -12.73 -11.87
N THR A 145 10.53 -13.77 -11.47
CA THR A 145 11.86 -14.07 -12.04
C THR A 145 12.01 -15.58 -12.11
N VAL A 146 12.39 -16.09 -13.27
CA VAL A 146 12.64 -17.50 -13.44
C VAL A 146 13.89 -17.91 -12.66
N GLN A 147 13.76 -18.86 -11.75
CA GLN A 147 14.85 -19.31 -10.90
C GLN A 147 15.46 -20.62 -11.40
N LYS A 148 14.61 -21.54 -11.88
CA LYS A 148 15.01 -22.87 -12.31
C LYS A 148 14.20 -23.31 -13.51
N LEU A 149 14.83 -24.14 -14.34
CA LEU A 149 14.23 -24.79 -15.52
C LEU A 149 14.27 -26.29 -15.31
N TYR A 150 13.23 -26.98 -15.79
CA TYR A 150 13.23 -28.42 -15.91
C TYR A 150 13.24 -28.79 -17.40
N VAL A 151 14.36 -29.33 -17.89
CA VAL A 151 14.56 -29.64 -19.29
C VAL A 151 15.49 -30.83 -19.43
N GLY A 152 15.26 -31.69 -20.40
CA GLY A 152 16.07 -32.88 -20.59
C GLY A 152 16.12 -33.86 -19.41
N GLY A 153 15.06 -33.86 -18.55
CA GLY A 153 15.00 -34.69 -17.34
C GLY A 153 15.79 -34.14 -16.15
N LYS A 154 16.31 -32.91 -16.23
CA LYS A 154 17.14 -32.29 -15.20
C LYS A 154 16.58 -30.93 -14.75
N VAL A 155 16.82 -30.57 -13.50
CA VAL A 155 16.56 -29.22 -12.98
C VAL A 155 17.85 -28.42 -13.10
N ILE A 156 17.80 -27.29 -13.80
CA ILE A 156 18.94 -26.40 -14.06
C ILE A 156 18.60 -25.02 -13.46
N PRO A 157 19.51 -24.37 -12.71
CA PRO A 157 19.35 -22.95 -12.37
C PRO A 157 19.25 -22.10 -13.62
N ALA A 158 18.33 -21.10 -13.65
CA ALA A 158 18.11 -20.28 -14.84
C ALA A 158 19.41 -19.60 -15.35
N ARG A 159 20.28 -19.17 -14.44
CA ARG A 159 21.58 -18.55 -14.74
C ARG A 159 22.60 -19.48 -15.42
N GLU A 160 22.39 -20.80 -15.33
CA GLU A 160 23.28 -21.82 -15.87
C GLU A 160 22.70 -22.45 -17.14
N ALA A 161 21.53 -21.97 -17.59
CA ALA A 161 20.90 -22.45 -18.81
C ALA A 161 21.70 -22.02 -20.05
N ASP A 162 21.90 -22.97 -20.95
CA ASP A 162 22.50 -22.74 -22.27
C ASP A 162 21.43 -22.92 -23.35
N PHE A 163 20.89 -21.82 -23.83
CA PHE A 163 19.88 -21.87 -24.88
C PHE A 163 20.44 -22.00 -26.31
N HIS A 164 21.75 -22.19 -26.46
CA HIS A 164 22.35 -22.70 -27.69
C HIS A 164 22.34 -24.23 -27.73
N ASP A 165 22.08 -24.88 -26.58
CA ASP A 165 21.87 -26.33 -26.52
C ASP A 165 20.53 -26.69 -27.19
N PRO A 166 20.54 -27.60 -28.21
CA PRO A 166 19.34 -28.03 -28.91
C PRO A 166 18.23 -28.63 -28.02
N VAL A 167 18.56 -29.05 -26.79
CA VAL A 167 17.60 -29.58 -25.82
C VAL A 167 16.93 -28.47 -25.05
N GLN A 168 17.61 -27.34 -24.79
CA GLN A 168 17.12 -26.23 -23.98
C GLN A 168 16.48 -25.12 -24.80
N GLU A 169 16.98 -24.86 -26.00
CA GLU A 169 16.50 -23.80 -26.88
C GLU A 169 14.98 -23.89 -27.17
N PRO A 170 14.38 -25.05 -27.45
CA PRO A 170 12.95 -25.16 -27.74
C PRO A 170 12.08 -24.72 -26.56
N LEU A 171 12.54 -24.90 -25.31
CA LEU A 171 11.83 -24.45 -24.12
C LEU A 171 11.73 -22.93 -24.08
N LEU A 172 12.86 -22.23 -24.25
CA LEU A 172 12.88 -20.76 -24.25
C LEU A 172 12.09 -20.18 -25.42
N ARG A 173 12.31 -20.72 -26.63
CA ARG A 173 11.56 -20.29 -27.82
C ARG A 173 10.05 -20.42 -27.61
N SER A 174 9.60 -21.56 -27.07
CA SER A 174 8.18 -21.77 -26.79
C SER A 174 7.65 -20.77 -25.75
N ALA A 175 8.44 -20.46 -24.71
CA ALA A 175 8.10 -19.47 -23.70
C ALA A 175 7.94 -18.06 -24.29
N LEU A 176 8.87 -17.64 -25.16
CA LEU A 176 8.81 -16.34 -25.86
C LEU A 176 7.61 -16.25 -26.81
N LEU A 177 7.36 -17.29 -27.58
CA LEU A 177 6.28 -17.31 -28.57
C LEU A 177 4.88 -17.39 -27.93
N CYS A 178 4.76 -18.04 -26.78
CA CYS A 178 3.50 -18.17 -26.04
C CYS A 178 3.32 -17.06 -24.99
N SER A 179 3.96 -15.90 -25.15
CA SER A 179 3.82 -14.73 -24.30
C SER A 179 3.34 -13.53 -25.12
N ASP A 180 2.55 -12.66 -24.50
CA ASP A 180 2.12 -11.38 -25.05
C ASP A 180 2.87 -10.20 -24.43
N ALA A 181 3.65 -10.45 -23.40
CA ALA A 181 4.48 -9.46 -22.73
C ALA A 181 5.62 -8.98 -23.64
N THR A 182 6.06 -7.77 -23.43
CA THR A 182 7.25 -7.17 -24.05
C THR A 182 8.18 -6.61 -22.99
N VAL A 183 9.47 -6.73 -23.24
CA VAL A 183 10.55 -6.20 -22.38
C VAL A 183 11.47 -5.37 -23.25
N ASN A 184 11.64 -4.09 -22.93
CA ASN A 184 12.53 -3.19 -23.65
C ASN A 184 13.18 -2.18 -22.71
N GLU A 185 14.03 -1.30 -23.24
CA GLU A 185 14.72 -0.26 -22.46
C GLU A 185 13.74 0.70 -21.74
N ASN A 186 12.52 0.87 -22.24
CA ASN A 186 11.50 1.75 -21.64
C ASN A 186 10.68 1.07 -20.53
N GLY A 187 10.86 -0.24 -20.32
CA GLY A 187 10.19 -1.00 -19.27
C GLY A 187 9.61 -2.34 -19.72
N GLU A 188 8.86 -2.92 -18.83
CA GLU A 188 8.17 -4.20 -19.00
C GLU A 188 6.67 -3.97 -19.13
N VAL A 189 6.02 -4.56 -20.14
CA VAL A 189 4.58 -4.48 -20.34
C VAL A 189 4.02 -5.89 -20.50
N GLY A 190 3.03 -6.24 -19.69
CA GLY A 190 2.36 -7.54 -19.72
C GLY A 190 2.15 -8.16 -18.35
N ASP A 191 1.71 -9.42 -18.32
CA ASP A 191 1.58 -10.19 -17.08
C ASP A 191 2.95 -10.47 -16.47
N PRO A 192 3.12 -10.36 -15.14
CA PRO A 192 4.41 -10.63 -14.48
C PRO A 192 5.00 -12.00 -14.77
N THR A 193 4.19 -13.03 -15.02
CA THR A 193 4.66 -14.37 -15.37
C THR A 193 5.27 -14.38 -16.77
N GLU A 194 4.61 -13.73 -17.72
CA GLU A 194 5.08 -13.63 -19.10
C GLU A 194 6.31 -12.73 -19.20
N THR A 195 6.31 -11.58 -18.52
CA THR A 195 7.50 -10.69 -18.48
C THR A 195 8.72 -11.41 -17.93
N ALA A 196 8.56 -12.33 -16.96
CA ALA A 196 9.67 -13.13 -16.43
C ALA A 196 10.25 -14.08 -17.47
N LEU A 197 9.40 -14.66 -18.33
CA LEU A 197 9.83 -15.57 -19.42
C LEU A 197 10.55 -14.80 -20.53
N VAL A 198 10.00 -13.64 -20.91
CA VAL A 198 10.61 -12.80 -21.95
C VAL A 198 11.96 -12.26 -21.46
N ARG A 199 12.04 -11.79 -20.21
CA ARG A 199 13.30 -11.31 -19.61
C ARG A 199 14.36 -12.43 -19.58
N LEU A 200 13.97 -13.67 -19.28
CA LEU A 200 14.90 -14.79 -19.35
C LEU A 200 15.52 -14.90 -20.74
N GLY A 201 14.73 -14.68 -21.80
CA GLY A 201 15.22 -14.66 -23.17
C GLY A 201 16.23 -13.55 -23.42
N GLU A 202 15.87 -12.32 -23.08
CA GLU A 202 16.73 -11.14 -23.22
C GLU A 202 18.07 -11.30 -22.46
N ASP A 203 18.01 -11.78 -21.20
CA ASP A 203 19.19 -12.01 -20.37
C ASP A 203 20.17 -13.05 -20.99
N HIS A 204 19.69 -13.91 -21.89
CA HIS A 204 20.48 -14.91 -22.60
C HIS A 204 20.72 -14.56 -24.08
N GLY A 205 20.44 -13.34 -24.50
CA GLY A 205 20.73 -12.83 -25.83
C GLY A 205 19.72 -13.22 -26.91
N PHE A 206 18.51 -13.64 -26.53
CA PHE A 206 17.41 -13.86 -27.47
C PHE A 206 16.57 -12.60 -27.57
N ASP A 207 16.54 -12.03 -28.75
CA ASP A 207 15.68 -10.91 -29.08
C ASP A 207 14.23 -11.41 -29.28
N GLU A 208 13.33 -10.90 -28.45
CA GLU A 208 11.90 -11.22 -28.48
C GLU A 208 11.28 -10.87 -29.83
N GLU A 209 11.55 -9.66 -30.34
CA GLU A 209 10.96 -9.15 -31.57
C GLU A 209 11.44 -9.95 -32.79
N ALA A 210 12.74 -10.21 -32.87
CA ALA A 210 13.32 -11.05 -33.92
C ALA A 210 12.78 -12.49 -33.89
N THR A 211 12.64 -13.04 -32.66
CA THR A 211 12.08 -14.41 -32.50
C THR A 211 10.64 -14.48 -32.96
N ARG A 212 9.79 -13.52 -32.63
CA ARG A 212 8.40 -13.47 -33.08
C ARG A 212 8.26 -13.20 -34.58
N ALA A 213 9.16 -12.41 -35.16
CA ALA A 213 9.17 -12.16 -36.60
C ALA A 213 9.56 -13.42 -37.38
N GLN A 214 10.48 -14.22 -36.85
CA GLN A 214 10.91 -15.48 -37.49
C GLN A 214 9.84 -16.55 -37.45
N TRP A 215 9.04 -16.63 -36.37
CA TRP A 215 7.95 -17.59 -36.22
C TRP A 215 6.61 -16.86 -35.96
N PRO A 216 5.98 -16.30 -37.01
CA PRO A 216 4.75 -15.52 -36.86
C PRO A 216 3.62 -16.35 -36.25
N ARG A 217 2.90 -15.75 -35.31
CA ARG A 217 1.69 -16.33 -34.71
C ARG A 217 0.59 -16.40 -35.78
N LEU A 218 0.00 -17.56 -36.00
CA LEU A 218 -1.12 -17.78 -36.92
C LEU A 218 -2.46 -17.63 -36.23
N THR A 219 -2.58 -18.20 -35.03
CA THR A 219 -3.80 -18.13 -34.20
C THR A 219 -3.44 -18.41 -32.76
N GLU A 220 -4.39 -18.12 -31.89
CA GLU A 220 -4.25 -18.36 -30.45
C GLU A 220 -5.57 -18.80 -29.84
N ILE A 221 -5.47 -19.47 -28.71
CA ILE A 221 -6.53 -19.65 -27.75
C ILE A 221 -6.08 -18.88 -26.50
N PRO A 222 -6.72 -17.73 -26.18
CA PRO A 222 -6.31 -16.87 -25.08
C PRO A 222 -6.28 -17.62 -23.76
N PHE A 223 -5.61 -17.02 -22.75
CA PHE A 223 -5.62 -17.56 -21.41
C PHE A 223 -7.06 -17.68 -20.88
N ASP A 224 -7.37 -18.86 -20.39
CA ASP A 224 -8.66 -19.17 -19.80
C ASP A 224 -8.46 -19.62 -18.35
N SER A 225 -9.22 -19.01 -17.41
CA SER A 225 -9.09 -19.26 -15.98
C SER A 225 -9.48 -20.68 -15.58
N ASP A 226 -10.35 -21.35 -16.34
CA ASP A 226 -10.77 -22.71 -16.05
C ASP A 226 -9.75 -23.71 -16.57
N ARG A 227 -9.20 -23.46 -17.76
CA ARG A 227 -8.12 -24.25 -18.35
C ARG A 227 -6.78 -24.03 -17.64
N LYS A 228 -6.53 -22.84 -17.09
CA LYS A 228 -5.22 -22.38 -16.57
C LYS A 228 -4.12 -22.39 -17.63
N LEU A 229 -4.47 -22.25 -18.90
CA LEU A 229 -3.60 -22.37 -20.05
C LEU A 229 -3.94 -21.34 -21.11
N MET A 230 -2.92 -20.88 -21.81
CA MET A 230 -2.94 -20.22 -23.10
C MET A 230 -2.30 -21.14 -24.16
N SER A 231 -2.71 -21.04 -25.40
CA SER A 231 -2.13 -21.83 -26.49
C SER A 231 -1.94 -20.95 -27.72
N THR A 232 -0.78 -21.03 -28.34
CA THR A 232 -0.45 -20.31 -29.58
C THR A 232 -0.01 -21.26 -30.67
N VAL A 233 -0.33 -20.93 -31.90
CA VAL A 233 0.06 -21.69 -33.10
C VAL A 233 0.92 -20.80 -33.97
N HIS A 234 2.10 -21.28 -34.34
CA HIS A 234 3.09 -20.54 -35.10
C HIS A 234 3.46 -21.24 -36.41
N ARG A 235 3.90 -20.44 -37.39
CA ARG A 235 4.38 -20.96 -38.65
C ARG A 235 5.86 -21.34 -38.54
N PHE A 236 6.18 -22.58 -38.84
CA PHE A 236 7.55 -23.06 -38.96
C PHE A 236 7.93 -23.28 -40.42
N SER A 237 9.21 -23.18 -40.74
CA SER A 237 9.75 -23.38 -42.11
C SER A 237 9.56 -24.78 -42.67
N GLY A 238 8.91 -25.70 -41.97
CA GLY A 238 8.63 -27.06 -42.38
C GLY A 238 7.19 -27.54 -42.21
N GLY A 239 6.27 -26.61 -41.89
CA GLY A 239 4.87 -26.93 -41.59
C GLY A 239 4.31 -26.05 -40.49
N THR A 240 3.13 -26.35 -39.98
CA THR A 240 2.51 -25.74 -38.82
C THR A 240 2.76 -26.57 -37.58
#